data_fb848713ef70f4e2420c87793e8bf234
#
_entry.id   fb848713ef70f4e2420c87793e8bf234
#
_cell.length_a   1.000
_cell.length_b   1.000
_cell.length_c   1.000
_cell.angle_alpha   90.00
_cell.angle_beta   90.00
_cell.angle_gamma   90.00
#
_symmetry.space_group_name_H-M   'P 1'
#
loop_
_entity.id
_entity.type
_entity.pdbx_description
1 polymer ?
#
loop_
_entity_poly.entity_id
_entity_poly.type
_entity_poly.pdbx_seq_one_letter_code
_entity_poly.pdbx_strand_id
1 'polypeptide(L)'
;MELKKIVIAEPLHSIGYLPLYIGQQEGFFAEEGLDVEVIQATGGSHVTSVMSGDAWGVIGGVDSNAIPNASGNCPDPVIAVCNCVNRANVYLCAAVGEEYTGNTDEELAQYFKGKKINSGRFGGSPNLCVRYLLLSIGLDPDKDVVMVEPADMSTSVAVVQSGQADISWAAEPQIVDGMKSGVWTDAFYQFTDLGDYAYSVLSVSQSTIQNDPETVQHFVNAMLKSLSAAQDKKTAVRAAGKEFPTTPAEDIEAAIDRAYKDGLWSVDGIITPEAVKNDMEVSIASDVYQGTYQYDELVDMQFVENAQKQN
;
A
#
# COMPACT_ATOMS: atom_id res chain seq x y z
N MET A 1 32.50 -9.08 0.97
CA MET A 1 31.76 -9.63 2.11
C MET A 1 30.60 -10.42 1.53
N GLU A 2 30.22 -11.52 2.15
CA GLU A 2 28.99 -12.22 1.81
C GLU A 2 27.81 -11.36 2.28
N LEU A 3 26.83 -11.10 1.40
CA LEU A 3 25.67 -10.30 1.75
C LEU A 3 24.70 -11.13 2.60
N LYS A 4 24.07 -10.49 3.58
CA LYS A 4 23.04 -11.11 4.40
C LYS A 4 21.72 -11.15 3.62
N LYS A 5 21.23 -12.35 3.33
CA LYS A 5 19.95 -12.51 2.63
C LYS A 5 18.79 -12.23 3.56
N ILE A 6 17.85 -11.37 3.12
CA ILE A 6 16.58 -11.09 3.78
C ILE A 6 15.45 -11.11 2.75
N VAL A 7 14.25 -11.49 3.19
CA VAL A 7 13.07 -11.61 2.35
C VAL A 7 12.02 -10.60 2.81
N ILE A 8 11.52 -9.78 1.90
CA ILE A 8 10.41 -8.84 2.12
C ILE A 8 9.17 -9.36 1.41
N ALA A 9 8.08 -9.54 2.14
CA ALA A 9 6.80 -9.93 1.57
C ALA A 9 5.99 -8.69 1.15
N GLU A 10 5.41 -8.71 -0.07
CA GLU A 10 4.50 -7.68 -0.57
C GLU A 10 3.12 -8.27 -0.91
N PRO A 11 2.00 -7.57 -0.65
CA PRO A 11 0.66 -8.09 -0.97
C PRO A 11 0.32 -8.00 -2.46
N LEU A 12 0.93 -7.05 -3.16
CA LEU A 12 0.70 -6.75 -4.57
C LEU A 12 1.99 -6.16 -5.16
N HIS A 13 2.37 -6.59 -6.36
CA HIS A 13 3.44 -5.95 -7.10
C HIS A 13 2.93 -4.63 -7.70
N SER A 14 3.44 -3.48 -7.22
CA SER A 14 2.85 -2.15 -7.49
C SER A 14 3.91 -1.07 -7.63
N ILE A 15 3.64 -0.08 -8.50
CA ILE A 15 4.42 1.16 -8.59
C ILE A 15 4.45 1.92 -7.25
N GLY A 16 3.45 1.74 -6.38
CA GLY A 16 3.50 2.28 -5.02
C GLY A 16 4.75 1.86 -4.24
N TYR A 17 5.28 0.67 -4.49
CA TYR A 17 6.48 0.14 -3.80
C TYR A 17 7.80 0.43 -4.52
N LEU A 18 7.77 1.30 -5.53
CA LEU A 18 8.93 1.63 -6.34
C LEU A 18 10.19 2.00 -5.55
N PRO A 19 10.14 2.74 -4.42
CA PRO A 19 11.35 2.98 -3.62
C PRO A 19 12.07 1.70 -3.17
N LEU A 20 11.34 0.64 -2.81
CA LEU A 20 11.93 -0.65 -2.44
C LEU A 20 12.67 -1.28 -3.64
N TYR A 21 12.05 -1.24 -4.83
CA TYR A 21 12.67 -1.77 -6.06
C TYR A 21 13.87 -0.93 -6.53
N ILE A 22 13.84 0.39 -6.34
CA ILE A 22 14.98 1.28 -6.57
C ILE A 22 16.16 0.83 -5.69
N GLY A 23 15.92 0.56 -4.41
CA GLY A 23 16.96 0.09 -3.49
C GLY A 23 17.67 -1.19 -3.96
N GLN A 24 16.89 -2.14 -4.52
CA GLN A 24 17.46 -3.34 -5.14
C GLN A 24 18.23 -3.01 -6.43
N GLN A 25 17.64 -2.23 -7.32
CA GLN A 25 18.17 -1.97 -8.67
C GLN A 25 19.40 -1.08 -8.66
N GLU A 26 19.48 -0.11 -7.74
CA GLU A 26 20.63 0.80 -7.57
C GLU A 26 21.70 0.23 -6.62
N GLY A 27 21.43 -0.91 -5.97
CA GLY A 27 22.39 -1.60 -5.10
C GLY A 27 22.51 -1.00 -3.70
N PHE A 28 21.58 -0.14 -3.25
CA PHE A 28 21.66 0.50 -1.94
C PHE A 28 21.58 -0.51 -0.79
N PHE A 29 20.84 -1.61 -0.97
CA PHE A 29 20.85 -2.70 0.01
C PHE A 29 22.20 -3.43 0.04
N ALA A 30 22.82 -3.66 -1.12
CA ALA A 30 24.13 -4.31 -1.19
C ALA A 30 25.23 -3.45 -0.57
N GLU A 31 25.17 -2.12 -0.70
CA GLU A 31 26.07 -1.19 0.00
C GLU A 31 25.98 -1.32 1.53
N GLU A 32 24.80 -1.64 2.05
CA GLU A 32 24.51 -1.89 3.46
C GLU A 32 24.73 -3.37 3.86
N GLY A 33 25.29 -4.19 2.97
CA GLY A 33 25.60 -5.60 3.26
C GLY A 33 24.42 -6.55 3.16
N LEU A 34 23.32 -6.13 2.50
CA LEU A 34 22.07 -6.91 2.41
C LEU A 34 21.83 -7.38 0.98
N ASP A 35 21.33 -8.62 0.85
CA ASP A 35 20.74 -9.19 -0.36
C ASP A 35 19.24 -9.33 -0.14
N VAL A 36 18.46 -8.36 -0.68
CA VAL A 36 17.02 -8.26 -0.46
C VAL A 36 16.27 -8.97 -1.59
N GLU A 37 15.51 -10.00 -1.24
CA GLU A 37 14.55 -10.66 -2.11
C GLU A 37 13.13 -10.15 -1.78
N VAL A 38 12.35 -9.76 -2.80
CA VAL A 38 10.94 -9.41 -2.63
C VAL A 38 10.08 -10.57 -3.13
N ILE A 39 9.13 -11.01 -2.31
CA ILE A 39 8.19 -12.09 -2.66
C ILE A 39 6.75 -11.58 -2.59
N GLN A 40 5.93 -11.96 -3.56
CA GLN A 40 4.52 -11.65 -3.52
C GLN A 40 3.77 -12.66 -2.64
N ALA A 41 3.05 -12.16 -1.63
CA ALA A 41 2.27 -12.93 -0.68
C ALA A 41 0.83 -12.37 -0.61
N THR A 42 -0.04 -12.91 -1.48
CA THR A 42 -1.42 -12.44 -1.67
C THR A 42 -2.37 -12.91 -0.55
N GLY A 43 -3.63 -12.44 -0.58
CA GLY A 43 -4.67 -12.93 0.32
C GLY A 43 -4.46 -12.59 1.81
N GLY A 44 -3.58 -11.62 2.13
CA GLY A 44 -3.26 -11.27 3.52
C GLY A 44 -2.10 -12.06 4.12
N SER A 45 -1.46 -12.94 3.35
CA SER A 45 -0.34 -13.76 3.83
C SER A 45 0.97 -12.99 4.00
N HIS A 46 1.08 -11.76 3.49
CA HIS A 46 2.28 -10.93 3.62
C HIS A 46 2.68 -10.68 5.08
N VAL A 47 1.74 -10.30 5.96
CA VAL A 47 2.02 -10.11 7.39
C VAL A 47 2.25 -11.44 8.10
N THR A 48 1.44 -12.46 7.81
CA THR A 48 1.59 -13.78 8.43
C THR A 48 2.87 -14.48 8.03
N SER A 49 3.48 -14.15 6.88
CA SER A 49 4.80 -14.64 6.48
C SER A 49 5.91 -14.16 7.43
N VAL A 50 5.80 -12.94 7.97
CA VAL A 50 6.72 -12.45 9.01
C VAL A 50 6.48 -13.17 10.33
N MET A 51 5.21 -13.34 10.71
CA MET A 51 4.83 -14.02 11.96
C MET A 51 5.25 -15.49 11.97
N SER A 52 5.30 -16.16 10.81
CA SER A 52 5.76 -17.55 10.67
C SER A 52 7.29 -17.67 10.50
N GLY A 53 7.98 -16.57 10.22
CA GLY A 53 9.41 -16.56 9.91
C GLY A 53 9.76 -16.91 8.46
N ASP A 54 8.76 -17.00 7.57
CA ASP A 54 8.96 -17.23 6.13
C ASP A 54 9.49 -15.99 5.41
N ALA A 55 9.20 -14.80 5.95
CA ALA A 55 9.77 -13.52 5.53
C ALA A 55 10.44 -12.79 6.71
N TRP A 56 11.51 -12.06 6.44
CA TRP A 56 12.20 -11.21 7.42
C TRP A 56 11.40 -9.94 7.72
N GLY A 57 10.74 -9.40 6.70
CA GLY A 57 9.95 -8.18 6.80
C GLY A 57 8.81 -8.15 5.80
N VAL A 58 7.98 -7.14 5.91
CA VAL A 58 6.80 -6.92 5.07
C VAL A 58 6.68 -5.45 4.67
N ILE A 59 6.13 -5.20 3.48
CA ILE A 59 5.60 -3.90 3.09
C ILE A 59 4.08 -3.98 3.04
N GLY A 60 3.39 -3.08 3.75
CA GLY A 60 1.93 -3.06 3.84
C GLY A 60 1.44 -1.99 4.82
N GLY A 61 0.13 -1.82 4.97
CA GLY A 61 -0.47 -0.84 5.86
C GLY A 61 -0.19 -1.11 7.34
N VAL A 62 -0.16 -0.05 8.14
CA VAL A 62 -0.12 -0.21 9.61
C VAL A 62 -1.34 -0.96 10.11
N ASP A 63 -2.51 -0.74 9.51
CA ASP A 63 -3.74 -1.50 9.74
C ASP A 63 -3.54 -3.01 9.60
N SER A 64 -2.84 -3.42 8.55
CA SER A 64 -2.56 -4.82 8.26
C SER A 64 -1.68 -5.49 9.34
N ASN A 65 -0.84 -4.72 10.03
CA ASN A 65 -0.07 -5.19 11.18
C ASN A 65 -0.92 -5.15 12.46
N ALA A 66 -1.68 -4.08 12.67
CA ALA A 66 -2.49 -3.87 13.87
C ALA A 66 -3.54 -4.95 14.09
N ILE A 67 -4.24 -5.37 13.01
CA ILE A 67 -5.29 -6.37 13.08
C ILE A 67 -4.81 -7.71 13.67
N PRO A 68 -3.77 -8.37 13.12
CA PRO A 68 -3.25 -9.59 13.72
C PRO A 68 -2.57 -9.37 15.07
N ASN A 69 -1.88 -8.23 15.28
CA ASN A 69 -1.26 -7.91 16.57
C ASN A 69 -2.31 -7.87 17.70
N ALA A 70 -3.49 -7.29 17.43
CA ALA A 70 -4.59 -7.18 18.38
C ALA A 70 -5.37 -8.48 18.60
N SER A 71 -5.14 -9.53 17.81
CA SER A 71 -5.92 -10.77 17.86
C SER A 71 -5.78 -11.57 19.18
N GLY A 72 -4.84 -11.18 20.04
CA GLY A 72 -4.49 -11.89 21.28
C GLY A 72 -3.70 -13.19 21.06
N ASN A 73 -3.45 -13.56 19.83
CA ASN A 73 -2.70 -14.76 19.43
C ASN A 73 -1.38 -14.42 18.68
N CYS A 74 -0.92 -13.17 18.78
CA CYS A 74 0.33 -12.73 18.17
C CYS A 74 1.44 -12.66 19.22
N PRO A 75 2.27 -13.72 19.36
CA PRO A 75 3.34 -13.73 20.37
C PRO A 75 4.53 -12.82 19.99
N ASP A 76 4.63 -12.46 18.73
CA ASP A 76 5.71 -11.62 18.17
C ASP A 76 5.08 -10.58 17.22
N PRO A 77 4.66 -9.42 17.76
CA PRO A 77 4.02 -8.37 16.98
C PRO A 77 4.88 -7.86 15.82
N VAL A 78 4.23 -7.50 14.72
CA VAL A 78 4.87 -6.88 13.57
C VAL A 78 4.82 -5.37 13.73
N ILE A 79 6.00 -4.72 13.73
CA ILE A 79 6.22 -3.32 14.05
C ILE A 79 6.76 -2.59 12.83
N ALA A 80 6.18 -1.44 12.51
CA ALA A 80 6.60 -0.58 11.41
C ALA A 80 7.87 0.20 11.78
N VAL A 81 8.87 0.21 10.88
CA VAL A 81 10.18 0.82 11.13
C VAL A 81 10.57 1.90 10.10
N CYS A 82 9.86 1.98 8.97
CA CYS A 82 10.12 2.98 7.93
C CYS A 82 8.89 3.18 7.04
N ASN A 83 8.55 4.43 6.74
CA ASN A 83 7.48 4.76 5.79
C ASN A 83 7.97 4.61 4.34
N CYS A 84 7.11 4.10 3.47
CA CYS A 84 7.34 4.04 2.04
C CYS A 84 6.24 4.80 1.27
N VAL A 85 4.97 4.50 1.54
CA VAL A 85 3.81 5.08 0.86
C VAL A 85 2.98 5.88 1.86
N ASN A 86 3.06 7.20 1.76
CA ASN A 86 2.49 8.14 2.74
C ASN A 86 1.11 8.68 2.34
N ARG A 87 0.43 8.03 1.41
CA ARG A 87 -0.95 8.34 0.99
C ARG A 87 -1.72 7.05 0.79
N ALA A 88 -3.03 7.09 1.02
CA ALA A 88 -3.89 5.95 0.69
C ALA A 88 -3.92 5.74 -0.83
N ASN A 89 -3.06 4.85 -1.33
CA ASN A 89 -2.87 4.56 -2.75
C ASN A 89 -4.02 3.72 -3.30
N VAL A 90 -5.22 4.26 -3.21
CA VAL A 90 -6.47 3.63 -3.64
C VAL A 90 -7.24 4.62 -4.50
N TYR A 91 -7.64 4.17 -5.67
CA TYR A 91 -8.44 4.94 -6.62
C TYR A 91 -9.65 4.10 -7.01
N LEU A 92 -10.76 4.76 -7.40
CA LEU A 92 -11.93 4.08 -7.93
C LEU A 92 -12.08 4.38 -9.42
N CYS A 93 -12.16 3.32 -10.20
CA CYS A 93 -12.38 3.35 -11.64
C CYS A 93 -13.74 2.72 -11.95
N ALA A 94 -14.54 3.38 -12.78
CA ALA A 94 -15.84 2.90 -13.23
C ALA A 94 -15.74 2.27 -14.62
N ALA A 95 -16.43 1.16 -14.86
CA ALA A 95 -16.56 0.57 -16.18
C ALA A 95 -17.02 1.60 -17.20
N VAL A 96 -16.55 1.50 -18.43
CA VAL A 96 -17.04 2.35 -19.55
C VAL A 96 -18.55 2.21 -19.68
N GLY A 97 -19.25 3.34 -19.68
CA GLY A 97 -20.71 3.41 -19.68
C GLY A 97 -21.35 3.52 -18.29
N GLU A 98 -20.52 3.44 -17.24
CA GLU A 98 -20.93 3.55 -15.84
C GLU A 98 -20.24 4.75 -15.13
N GLU A 99 -19.75 5.75 -15.90
CA GLU A 99 -18.95 6.85 -15.42
C GLU A 99 -19.73 7.72 -14.42
N TYR A 100 -19.07 8.12 -13.32
CA TYR A 100 -19.58 9.10 -12.38
C TYR A 100 -19.35 10.52 -12.90
N THR A 101 -20.40 11.34 -12.86
CA THR A 101 -20.36 12.74 -13.33
C THR A 101 -20.86 13.74 -12.29
N GLY A 102 -21.19 13.26 -11.09
CA GLY A 102 -21.63 14.09 -9.98
C GLY A 102 -20.45 14.80 -9.27
N ASN A 103 -20.78 15.65 -8.29
CA ASN A 103 -19.80 16.41 -7.50
C ASN A 103 -20.20 16.61 -6.04
N THR A 104 -21.26 15.95 -5.57
CA THR A 104 -21.71 16.00 -4.16
C THR A 104 -21.76 14.60 -3.56
N ASP A 105 -21.73 14.53 -2.23
CA ASP A 105 -21.83 13.26 -1.51
C ASP A 105 -23.19 12.58 -1.73
N GLU A 106 -24.26 13.35 -1.86
CA GLU A 106 -25.60 12.83 -2.16
C GLU A 106 -25.66 12.20 -3.56
N GLU A 107 -25.06 12.83 -4.56
CA GLU A 107 -24.97 12.29 -5.91
C GLU A 107 -24.07 11.05 -5.95
N LEU A 108 -22.97 11.07 -5.19
CA LEU A 108 -22.07 9.93 -5.07
C LEU A 108 -22.78 8.75 -4.38
N ALA A 109 -23.52 8.99 -3.30
CA ALA A 109 -24.32 7.97 -2.64
C ALA A 109 -25.38 7.37 -3.58
N GLN A 110 -26.06 8.21 -4.34
CA GLN A 110 -27.06 7.75 -5.32
C GLN A 110 -26.40 6.92 -6.43
N TYR A 111 -25.21 7.31 -6.89
CA TYR A 111 -24.46 6.59 -7.91
C TYR A 111 -24.01 5.20 -7.44
N PHE A 112 -23.57 5.05 -6.20
CA PHE A 112 -23.12 3.77 -5.66
C PHE A 112 -24.27 2.77 -5.40
N LYS A 113 -25.49 3.23 -5.12
CA LYS A 113 -26.61 2.35 -4.78
C LYS A 113 -26.84 1.24 -5.81
N GLY A 114 -26.79 -0.01 -5.33
CA GLY A 114 -26.98 -1.22 -6.13
C GLY A 114 -25.82 -1.61 -7.02
N LYS A 115 -24.73 -0.82 -7.07
CA LYS A 115 -23.53 -1.15 -7.83
C LYS A 115 -22.78 -2.34 -7.24
N LYS A 116 -22.12 -3.08 -8.14
CA LYS A 116 -21.13 -4.09 -7.78
C LYS A 116 -19.77 -3.40 -7.71
N ILE A 117 -19.13 -3.43 -6.55
CA ILE A 117 -17.87 -2.73 -6.30
C ILE A 117 -16.79 -3.75 -5.95
N ASN A 118 -15.79 -3.90 -6.81
CA ASN A 118 -14.57 -4.60 -6.45
C ASN A 118 -13.77 -3.71 -5.50
N SER A 119 -13.75 -4.08 -4.24
CA SER A 119 -13.02 -3.38 -3.18
C SER A 119 -11.68 -4.04 -2.81
N GLY A 120 -11.33 -5.12 -3.51
CA GLY A 120 -10.23 -5.97 -3.12
C GLY A 120 -10.60 -6.91 -1.95
N ARG A 121 -9.60 -7.58 -1.40
CA ARG A 121 -9.76 -8.56 -0.33
C ARG A 121 -10.37 -7.92 0.93
N PHE A 122 -11.35 -8.60 1.54
CA PHE A 122 -11.91 -8.19 2.82
C PHE A 122 -10.81 -7.94 3.88
N GLY A 123 -10.88 -6.81 4.56
CA GLY A 123 -9.91 -6.39 5.57
C GLY A 123 -8.53 -5.99 5.00
N GLY A 124 -8.40 -5.82 3.69
CA GLY A 124 -7.23 -5.14 3.09
C GLY A 124 -7.46 -3.65 2.99
N SER A 125 -6.40 -2.84 3.02
CA SER A 125 -6.51 -1.37 3.03
C SER A 125 -7.40 -0.78 1.91
N PRO A 126 -7.40 -1.28 0.65
CA PRO A 126 -8.37 -0.83 -0.34
C PRO A 126 -9.82 -1.11 0.04
N ASN A 127 -10.11 -2.30 0.59
CA ASN A 127 -11.45 -2.67 1.06
C ASN A 127 -11.91 -1.76 2.20
N LEU A 128 -11.03 -1.48 3.15
CA LEU A 128 -11.31 -0.58 4.27
C LEU A 128 -11.61 0.84 3.79
N CYS A 129 -10.83 1.36 2.84
CA CYS A 129 -11.07 2.66 2.21
C CYS A 129 -12.46 2.73 1.54
N VAL A 130 -12.83 1.70 0.75
CA VAL A 130 -14.14 1.65 0.09
C VAL A 130 -15.28 1.59 1.11
N ARG A 131 -15.18 0.73 2.13
CA ARG A 131 -16.16 0.65 3.22
C ARG A 131 -16.29 1.98 3.95
N TYR A 132 -15.17 2.61 4.29
CA TYR A 132 -15.14 3.92 4.92
C TYR A 132 -15.86 4.98 4.08
N LEU A 133 -15.57 5.07 2.77
CA LEU A 133 -16.25 5.99 1.87
C LEU A 133 -17.76 5.76 1.87
N LEU A 134 -18.22 4.51 1.69
CA LEU A 134 -19.64 4.19 1.66
C LEU A 134 -20.34 4.62 2.95
N LEU A 135 -19.75 4.30 4.10
CA LEU A 135 -20.29 4.70 5.41
C LEU A 135 -20.31 6.23 5.58
N SER A 136 -19.26 6.94 5.13
CA SER A 136 -19.18 8.40 5.24
C SER A 136 -20.25 9.14 4.44
N ILE A 137 -20.69 8.57 3.32
CA ILE A 137 -21.79 9.11 2.49
C ILE A 137 -23.15 8.50 2.82
N GLY A 138 -23.26 7.78 3.94
CA GLY A 138 -24.52 7.26 4.49
C GLY A 138 -25.01 5.96 3.83
N LEU A 139 -24.14 5.18 3.21
CA LEU A 139 -24.47 3.86 2.64
C LEU A 139 -23.95 2.75 3.55
N ASP A 140 -24.75 1.68 3.67
CA ASP A 140 -24.33 0.44 4.31
C ASP A 140 -23.66 -0.47 3.26
N PRO A 141 -22.35 -0.76 3.39
CA PRO A 141 -21.62 -1.55 2.40
C PRO A 141 -22.16 -2.98 2.22
N ASP A 142 -22.86 -3.50 3.21
CA ASP A 142 -23.40 -4.87 3.18
C ASP A 142 -24.87 -4.93 2.71
N LYS A 143 -25.53 -3.77 2.47
CA LYS A 143 -26.95 -3.70 2.07
C LYS A 143 -27.20 -2.85 0.83
N ASP A 144 -26.51 -1.70 0.72
CA ASP A 144 -26.79 -0.71 -0.32
C ASP A 144 -26.00 -0.94 -1.63
N VAL A 145 -24.93 -1.75 -1.58
CA VAL A 145 -24.08 -2.12 -2.70
C VAL A 145 -23.81 -3.63 -2.70
N VAL A 146 -23.16 -4.12 -3.74
CA VAL A 146 -22.67 -5.50 -3.78
C VAL A 146 -21.14 -5.46 -3.74
N MET A 147 -20.56 -5.79 -2.57
CA MET A 147 -19.12 -5.87 -2.42
C MET A 147 -18.57 -7.12 -3.11
N VAL A 148 -17.62 -6.92 -4.03
CA VAL A 148 -16.87 -7.98 -4.72
C VAL A 148 -15.46 -7.98 -4.12
N GLU A 149 -15.07 -9.07 -3.48
CA GLU A 149 -13.90 -9.12 -2.59
C GLU A 149 -12.94 -10.26 -2.99
N PRO A 150 -12.30 -10.19 -4.18
CA PRO A 150 -11.36 -11.22 -4.61
C PRO A 150 -10.12 -11.23 -3.71
N ALA A 151 -9.62 -12.42 -3.39
CA ALA A 151 -8.40 -12.57 -2.61
C ALA A 151 -7.16 -12.04 -3.33
N ASP A 152 -7.13 -12.17 -4.66
CA ASP A 152 -6.05 -11.66 -5.51
C ASP A 152 -6.34 -10.21 -5.93
N MET A 153 -5.56 -9.29 -5.40
CA MET A 153 -5.69 -7.86 -5.65
C MET A 153 -5.22 -7.43 -7.05
N SER A 154 -4.53 -8.28 -7.80
CA SER A 154 -4.10 -8.01 -9.17
C SER A 154 -5.24 -8.10 -10.21
N THR A 155 -6.42 -8.57 -9.81
CA THR A 155 -7.54 -8.88 -10.70
C THR A 155 -8.46 -7.70 -11.03
N SER A 156 -8.17 -6.48 -10.58
CA SER A 156 -9.04 -5.30 -10.70
C SER A 156 -9.56 -5.07 -12.11
N VAL A 157 -8.70 -5.09 -13.12
CA VAL A 157 -9.09 -4.91 -14.54
C VAL A 157 -9.98 -6.06 -15.01
N ALA A 158 -9.60 -7.32 -14.73
CA ALA A 158 -10.31 -8.50 -15.20
C ALA A 158 -11.72 -8.63 -14.59
N VAL A 159 -11.90 -8.24 -13.33
CA VAL A 159 -13.17 -8.29 -12.60
C VAL A 159 -14.19 -7.33 -13.26
N VAL A 160 -13.77 -6.13 -13.67
CA VAL A 160 -14.62 -5.17 -14.37
C VAL A 160 -14.84 -5.63 -15.82
N GLN A 161 -13.79 -6.01 -16.53
CA GLN A 161 -13.87 -6.47 -17.91
C GLN A 161 -14.82 -7.65 -18.11
N SER A 162 -14.91 -8.53 -17.12
CA SER A 162 -15.84 -9.68 -17.13
C SER A 162 -17.27 -9.35 -16.68
N GLY A 163 -17.57 -8.10 -16.29
CA GLY A 163 -18.87 -7.67 -15.78
C GLY A 163 -19.20 -8.18 -14.38
N GLN A 164 -18.20 -8.64 -13.63
CA GLN A 164 -18.37 -9.04 -12.23
C GLN A 164 -18.49 -7.83 -11.30
N ALA A 165 -17.90 -6.68 -11.69
CA ALA A 165 -18.06 -5.42 -11.00
C ALA A 165 -18.29 -4.27 -11.96
N ASP A 166 -19.02 -3.24 -11.51
CA ASP A 166 -19.29 -1.99 -12.23
C ASP A 166 -18.21 -0.94 -11.92
N ILE A 167 -17.65 -1.05 -10.72
CA ILE A 167 -16.61 -0.17 -10.19
C ILE A 167 -15.51 -1.03 -9.58
N SER A 168 -14.26 -0.62 -9.72
CA SER A 168 -13.14 -1.28 -9.07
C SER A 168 -12.21 -0.28 -8.40
N TRP A 169 -11.67 -0.67 -7.24
CA TRP A 169 -10.45 -0.07 -6.77
C TRP A 169 -9.31 -0.41 -7.75
N ALA A 170 -8.36 0.46 -7.86
CA ALA A 170 -7.13 0.24 -8.62
C ALA A 170 -5.98 1.08 -8.03
N ALA A 171 -4.76 0.69 -8.34
CA ALA A 171 -3.55 1.46 -8.17
C ALA A 171 -2.70 1.31 -9.44
N GLU A 172 -1.64 2.09 -9.59
CA GLU A 172 -0.77 1.94 -10.76
C GLU A 172 0.11 0.66 -10.65
N PRO A 173 0.31 -0.08 -11.75
CA PRO A 173 -0.04 0.25 -13.15
C PRO A 173 -1.45 -0.16 -13.59
N GLN A 174 -2.29 -0.71 -12.72
CA GLN A 174 -3.63 -1.22 -13.11
C GLN A 174 -4.54 -0.13 -13.70
N ILE A 175 -4.40 1.13 -13.25
CA ILE A 175 -5.22 2.25 -13.76
C ILE A 175 -4.93 2.43 -15.26
N VAL A 176 -3.67 2.57 -15.63
CA VAL A 176 -3.28 2.75 -17.05
C VAL A 176 -3.57 1.50 -17.88
N ASP A 177 -3.40 0.30 -17.33
CA ASP A 177 -3.74 -0.96 -18.03
C ASP A 177 -5.22 -1.05 -18.36
N GLY A 178 -6.11 -0.66 -17.44
CA GLY A 178 -7.55 -0.64 -17.66
C GLY A 178 -7.99 0.44 -18.64
N MET A 179 -7.35 1.62 -18.62
CA MET A 179 -7.57 2.68 -19.61
C MET A 179 -7.22 2.20 -21.01
N LYS A 180 -6.05 1.58 -21.21
CA LYS A 180 -5.63 1.03 -22.51
C LYS A 180 -6.51 -0.10 -23.00
N SER A 181 -6.95 -0.95 -22.09
CA SER A 181 -7.84 -2.06 -22.44
C SER A 181 -9.28 -1.62 -22.68
N GLY A 182 -9.58 -0.32 -22.54
CA GLY A 182 -10.93 0.24 -22.69
C GLY A 182 -11.92 -0.27 -21.65
N VAL A 183 -11.44 -0.66 -20.46
CA VAL A 183 -12.26 -1.13 -19.36
C VAL A 183 -12.84 0.04 -18.58
N TRP A 184 -12.05 1.10 -18.40
CA TRP A 184 -12.43 2.38 -17.79
C TRP A 184 -11.71 3.56 -18.44
N THR A 185 -12.15 4.80 -18.17
CA THR A 185 -11.55 6.00 -18.75
C THR A 185 -10.41 6.56 -17.91
N ASP A 186 -10.61 6.70 -16.61
CA ASP A 186 -9.64 7.08 -15.57
C ASP A 186 -10.28 6.85 -14.20
N ALA A 187 -9.54 7.10 -13.14
CA ALA A 187 -10.08 7.13 -11.80
C ALA A 187 -10.99 8.35 -11.61
N PHE A 188 -12.17 8.13 -11.04
CA PHE A 188 -13.12 9.21 -10.72
C PHE A 188 -13.08 9.62 -9.25
N TYR A 189 -12.45 8.81 -8.40
CA TYR A 189 -12.29 9.07 -6.97
C TYR A 189 -10.89 8.64 -6.52
N GLN A 190 -10.29 9.39 -5.59
CA GLN A 190 -8.97 9.11 -5.06
C GLN A 190 -8.97 9.24 -3.53
N PHE A 191 -8.41 8.24 -2.85
CA PHE A 191 -8.26 8.26 -1.39
C PHE A 191 -6.98 8.96 -0.93
N THR A 192 -6.09 9.32 -1.84
CA THR A 192 -4.89 10.12 -1.53
C THR A 192 -5.24 11.47 -0.89
N ASP A 193 -6.47 11.97 -1.10
CA ASP A 193 -7.01 13.18 -0.50
C ASP A 193 -7.30 13.06 1.01
N LEU A 194 -7.22 11.85 1.59
CA LEU A 194 -7.27 11.66 3.05
C LEU A 194 -6.03 12.26 3.77
N GLY A 195 -5.02 12.72 3.02
CA GLY A 195 -3.81 13.32 3.58
C GLY A 195 -2.76 12.28 3.96
N ASP A 196 -1.93 12.61 4.96
CA ASP A 196 -0.89 11.69 5.43
C ASP A 196 -1.52 10.39 5.96
N TYR A 197 -1.01 9.27 5.49
CA TYR A 197 -1.60 7.96 5.72
C TYR A 197 -0.52 6.88 5.77
N ALA A 198 -0.50 6.05 6.79
CA ALA A 198 0.49 4.98 6.93
C ALA A 198 0.13 3.76 6.04
N TYR A 199 -0.07 4.03 4.73
CA TYR A 199 -0.63 3.09 3.76
C TYR A 199 0.27 1.91 3.45
N SER A 200 1.59 2.17 3.30
CA SER A 200 2.54 1.08 3.18
C SER A 200 3.85 1.44 3.86
N VAL A 201 4.09 0.75 4.92
CA VAL A 201 5.27 0.87 5.76
C VAL A 201 6.09 -0.42 5.69
N LEU A 202 7.40 -0.31 5.87
CA LEU A 202 8.28 -1.45 6.05
C LEU A 202 8.21 -1.87 7.51
N SER A 203 7.93 -3.13 7.76
CA SER A 203 7.73 -3.67 9.11
C SER A 203 8.46 -4.98 9.30
N VAL A 204 8.89 -5.23 10.52
CA VAL A 204 9.56 -6.47 10.94
C VAL A 204 8.96 -6.94 12.26
N SER A 205 9.25 -8.17 12.68
CA SER A 205 8.80 -8.63 13.99
C SER A 205 9.51 -7.91 15.13
N GLN A 206 8.86 -7.81 16.29
CA GLN A 206 9.44 -7.22 17.48
C GLN A 206 10.71 -7.98 17.92
N SER A 207 10.72 -9.31 17.78
CA SER A 207 11.91 -10.10 18.08
C SER A 207 13.08 -9.78 17.13
N THR A 208 12.82 -9.45 15.86
CA THR A 208 13.86 -8.99 14.93
C THR A 208 14.47 -7.67 15.40
N ILE A 209 13.64 -6.71 15.82
CA ILE A 209 14.11 -5.44 16.38
C ILE A 209 15.02 -5.66 17.60
N GLN A 210 14.65 -6.59 18.47
CA GLN A 210 15.39 -6.86 19.72
C GLN A 210 16.68 -7.66 19.52
N ASN A 211 16.66 -8.64 18.60
CA ASN A 211 17.76 -9.60 18.47
C ASN A 211 18.74 -9.25 17.34
N ASP A 212 18.31 -8.43 16.37
CA ASP A 212 19.11 -8.07 15.19
C ASP A 212 18.87 -6.61 14.75
N PRO A 213 18.97 -5.64 15.66
CA PRO A 213 18.73 -4.23 15.36
C PRO A 213 19.69 -3.65 14.33
N GLU A 214 20.89 -4.24 14.19
CA GLU A 214 21.89 -3.81 13.22
C GLU A 214 21.39 -4.05 11.78
N THR A 215 20.83 -5.22 11.50
CA THR A 215 20.24 -5.50 10.20
C THR A 215 19.06 -4.59 9.89
N VAL A 216 18.20 -4.29 10.88
CA VAL A 216 17.10 -3.34 10.71
C VAL A 216 17.62 -1.95 10.39
N GLN A 217 18.68 -1.49 11.08
CA GLN A 217 19.31 -0.18 10.82
C GLN A 217 19.88 -0.11 9.40
N HIS A 218 20.63 -1.12 8.96
CA HIS A 218 21.17 -1.19 7.59
C HIS A 218 20.08 -1.18 6.54
N PHE A 219 18.99 -1.93 6.77
CA PHE A 219 17.83 -1.93 5.87
C PHE A 219 17.18 -0.55 5.78
N VAL A 220 16.95 0.13 6.91
CA VAL A 220 16.37 1.47 6.94
C VAL A 220 17.29 2.50 6.29
N ASN A 221 18.62 2.42 6.52
CA ASN A 221 19.60 3.29 5.82
C ASN A 221 19.46 3.18 4.29
N ALA A 222 19.40 1.95 3.77
CA ALA A 222 19.21 1.71 2.34
C ALA A 222 17.85 2.24 1.84
N MET A 223 16.78 2.05 2.61
CA MET A 223 15.45 2.56 2.27
C MET A 223 15.42 4.09 2.20
N LEU A 224 16.08 4.80 3.09
CA LEU A 224 16.14 6.26 3.04
C LEU A 224 16.90 6.77 1.79
N LYS A 225 18.00 6.09 1.39
CA LYS A 225 18.65 6.35 0.10
C LYS A 225 17.69 6.11 -1.08
N SER A 226 16.92 5.03 -1.01
CA SER A 226 15.94 4.65 -2.04
C SER A 226 14.80 5.66 -2.16
N LEU A 227 14.26 6.13 -1.04
CA LEU A 227 13.23 7.18 -0.99
C LEU A 227 13.76 8.50 -1.57
N SER A 228 14.99 8.86 -1.23
CA SER A 228 15.64 10.04 -1.81
C SER A 228 15.83 9.91 -3.33
N ALA A 229 16.29 8.74 -3.81
CA ALA A 229 16.45 8.47 -5.24
C ALA A 229 15.12 8.46 -6.00
N ALA A 230 14.04 8.02 -5.34
CA ALA A 230 12.68 8.04 -5.90
C ALA A 230 12.14 9.47 -6.11
N GLN A 231 12.74 10.51 -5.51
CA GLN A 231 12.36 11.90 -5.76
C GLN A 231 12.90 12.41 -7.12
N ASP A 232 13.86 11.73 -7.75
CA ASP A 232 14.29 12.05 -9.11
C ASP A 232 13.43 11.32 -10.14
N LYS A 233 12.61 12.07 -10.89
CA LYS A 233 11.67 11.50 -11.89
C LYS A 233 12.37 10.59 -12.91
N LYS A 234 13.62 10.92 -13.33
CA LYS A 234 14.33 10.08 -14.29
C LYS A 234 14.69 8.72 -13.71
N THR A 235 15.10 8.70 -12.46
CA THR A 235 15.39 7.46 -11.72
C THR A 235 14.11 6.67 -11.52
N ALA A 236 13.00 7.29 -11.10
CA ALA A 236 11.72 6.64 -10.90
C ALA A 236 11.18 6.00 -12.19
N VAL A 237 11.14 6.75 -13.30
CA VAL A 237 10.68 6.24 -14.62
C VAL A 237 11.57 5.10 -15.10
N ARG A 238 12.91 5.23 -15.00
CA ARG A 238 13.84 4.16 -15.39
C ARG A 238 13.62 2.89 -14.56
N ALA A 239 13.51 3.04 -13.25
CA ALA A 239 13.33 1.91 -12.34
C ALA A 239 11.98 1.24 -12.55
N ALA A 240 10.90 2.00 -12.69
CA ALA A 240 9.57 1.46 -12.98
C ALA A 240 9.53 0.75 -14.34
N GLY A 241 10.15 1.30 -15.39
CA GLY A 241 10.23 0.63 -16.69
C GLY A 241 11.01 -0.69 -16.67
N LYS A 242 11.98 -0.82 -15.75
CA LYS A 242 12.71 -2.06 -15.56
C LYS A 242 11.90 -3.09 -14.75
N GLU A 243 11.13 -2.62 -13.78
CA GLU A 243 10.32 -3.46 -12.89
C GLU A 243 9.04 -3.97 -13.57
N PHE A 244 8.43 -3.12 -14.41
CA PHE A 244 7.20 -3.41 -15.16
C PHE A 244 7.47 -3.46 -16.67
N PRO A 245 8.26 -4.44 -17.17
CA PRO A 245 8.74 -4.46 -18.56
C PRO A 245 7.65 -4.66 -19.61
N THR A 246 6.47 -5.09 -19.21
CA THR A 246 5.30 -5.27 -20.08
C THR A 246 4.46 -3.99 -20.22
N THR A 247 4.64 -3.02 -19.32
CA THR A 247 3.95 -1.73 -19.36
C THR A 247 4.70 -0.78 -20.30
N PRO A 248 4.07 -0.19 -21.31
CA PRO A 248 4.69 0.75 -22.23
C PRO A 248 5.28 1.97 -21.51
N ALA A 249 6.36 2.53 -22.10
CA ALA A 249 7.09 3.62 -21.46
C ALA A 249 6.24 4.87 -21.20
N GLU A 250 5.30 5.19 -22.09
CA GLU A 250 4.38 6.33 -21.91
C GLU A 250 3.43 6.12 -20.72
N ASP A 251 3.03 4.89 -20.43
CA ASP A 251 2.16 4.54 -19.31
C ASP A 251 2.92 4.52 -18.00
N ILE A 252 4.17 4.04 -18.03
CA ILE A 252 5.08 4.17 -16.89
C ILE A 252 5.25 5.65 -16.53
N GLU A 253 5.46 6.52 -17.52
CA GLU A 253 5.61 7.95 -17.27
C GLU A 253 4.32 8.56 -16.66
N ALA A 254 3.15 8.20 -17.19
CA ALA A 254 1.86 8.65 -16.67
C ALA A 254 1.61 8.16 -15.22
N ALA A 255 1.92 6.91 -14.93
CA ALA A 255 1.80 6.34 -13.59
C ALA A 255 2.74 7.03 -12.57
N ILE A 256 3.97 7.33 -12.98
CA ILE A 256 4.93 8.08 -12.17
C ILE A 256 4.47 9.53 -11.95
N ASP A 257 3.92 10.19 -12.99
CA ASP A 257 3.36 11.54 -12.86
C ASP A 257 2.20 11.59 -11.87
N ARG A 258 1.33 10.59 -11.87
CA ARG A 258 0.27 10.44 -10.86
C ARG A 258 0.86 10.31 -9.45
N ALA A 259 1.83 9.43 -9.27
CA ALA A 259 2.47 9.24 -7.97
C ALA A 259 3.08 10.53 -7.41
N TYR A 260 3.75 11.34 -8.25
CA TYR A 260 4.27 12.65 -7.82
C TYR A 260 3.18 13.67 -7.55
N LYS A 261 2.17 13.74 -8.42
CA LYS A 261 1.03 14.66 -8.24
C LYS A 261 0.35 14.44 -6.89
N ASP A 262 0.19 13.18 -6.52
CA ASP A 262 -0.53 12.79 -5.32
C ASP A 262 0.39 12.71 -4.06
N GLY A 263 1.69 13.00 -4.21
CA GLY A 263 2.66 12.95 -3.11
C GLY A 263 2.75 11.57 -2.47
N LEU A 264 2.73 10.52 -3.32
CA LEU A 264 2.51 9.15 -2.90
C LEU A 264 3.61 8.62 -1.97
N TRP A 265 4.88 8.87 -2.32
CA TRP A 265 6.01 8.32 -1.58
C TRP A 265 6.45 9.21 -0.42
N SER A 266 6.80 8.59 0.69
CA SER A 266 7.48 9.26 1.78
C SER A 266 8.81 9.88 1.28
N VAL A 267 9.15 11.04 1.82
CA VAL A 267 10.41 11.73 1.47
C VAL A 267 11.53 11.46 2.48
N ASP A 268 11.18 11.07 3.70
CA ASP A 268 12.09 10.98 4.83
C ASP A 268 11.97 9.68 5.65
N GLY A 269 11.06 8.79 5.28
CA GLY A 269 10.82 7.51 5.95
C GLY A 269 10.06 7.64 7.29
N ILE A 270 9.64 8.83 7.68
CA ILE A 270 8.94 9.05 8.96
C ILE A 270 7.49 8.58 8.85
N ILE A 271 7.05 7.81 9.84
CA ILE A 271 5.64 7.45 10.04
C ILE A 271 5.11 8.36 11.14
N THR A 272 4.30 9.36 10.79
CA THR A 272 3.80 10.31 11.77
C THR A 272 2.63 9.72 12.58
N PRO A 273 2.41 10.16 13.83
CA PRO A 273 1.21 9.78 14.59
C PRO A 273 -0.09 10.12 13.87
N GLU A 274 -0.11 11.19 13.07
CA GLU A 274 -1.27 11.57 12.27
C GLU A 274 -1.52 10.58 11.12
N ALA A 275 -0.48 10.13 10.43
CA ALA A 275 -0.59 9.13 9.37
C ALA A 275 -1.13 7.79 9.90
N VAL A 276 -0.66 7.35 11.09
CA VAL A 276 -1.19 6.16 11.77
C VAL A 276 -2.64 6.37 12.19
N LYS A 277 -2.96 7.55 12.73
CA LYS A 277 -4.33 7.88 13.14
C LYS A 277 -5.29 7.80 11.97
N ASN A 278 -4.96 8.40 10.82
CA ASN A 278 -5.81 8.39 9.63
C ASN A 278 -6.03 6.96 9.11
N ASP A 279 -5.00 6.12 9.09
CA ASP A 279 -5.09 4.70 8.71
C ASP A 279 -5.98 3.91 9.67
N MET A 280 -5.75 4.05 10.98
CA MET A 280 -6.51 3.33 11.99
C MET A 280 -7.96 3.82 12.11
N GLU A 281 -8.24 5.12 11.88
CA GLU A 281 -9.61 5.66 11.84
C GLU A 281 -10.44 5.01 10.71
N VAL A 282 -9.85 4.82 9.53
CA VAL A 282 -10.49 4.11 8.42
C VAL A 282 -10.79 2.66 8.80
N SER A 283 -9.84 1.98 9.43
CA SER A 283 -9.97 0.59 9.88
C SER A 283 -11.03 0.41 10.96
N ILE A 284 -11.10 1.34 11.92
CA ILE A 284 -12.10 1.35 13.00
C ILE A 284 -13.49 1.67 12.42
N ALA A 285 -13.61 2.71 11.60
CA ALA A 285 -14.89 3.11 11.01
C ALA A 285 -15.47 2.03 10.09
N SER A 286 -14.63 1.20 9.48
CA SER A 286 -15.03 0.07 8.65
C SER A 286 -15.45 -1.18 9.45
N ASP A 287 -15.44 -1.11 10.78
CA ASP A 287 -15.76 -2.20 11.74
C ASP A 287 -14.85 -3.44 11.60
N VAL A 288 -13.66 -3.27 11.02
CA VAL A 288 -12.70 -4.37 10.85
C VAL A 288 -11.70 -4.41 12.01
N TYR A 289 -11.26 -3.25 12.49
CA TYR A 289 -10.45 -3.17 13.70
C TYR A 289 -11.34 -2.82 14.90
N GLN A 290 -11.45 -3.75 15.84
CA GLN A 290 -12.27 -3.61 17.05
C GLN A 290 -11.33 -3.58 18.28
N GLY A 291 -10.75 -2.43 18.58
CA GLY A 291 -9.85 -2.33 19.71
C GLY A 291 -9.35 -0.90 19.92
N THR A 292 -8.40 -0.77 20.83
CA THR A 292 -7.58 0.44 21.01
C THR A 292 -6.16 0.14 20.57
N TYR A 293 -5.45 1.14 20.14
CA TYR A 293 -4.04 1.06 19.79
C TYR A 293 -3.28 2.22 20.41
N GLN A 294 -1.98 2.05 20.59
CA GLN A 294 -1.05 3.13 20.86
C GLN A 294 -0.06 3.21 19.71
N TYR A 295 0.37 4.42 19.36
CA TYR A 295 1.35 4.63 18.30
C TYR A 295 2.61 3.78 18.50
N ASP A 296 3.17 3.81 19.72
CA ASP A 296 4.41 3.10 20.07
C ASP A 296 4.27 1.55 20.09
N GLU A 297 3.04 1.04 20.05
CA GLU A 297 2.78 -0.40 19.90
C GLU A 297 2.82 -0.86 18.43
N LEU A 298 2.72 0.08 17.50
CA LEU A 298 2.65 -0.18 16.05
C LEU A 298 3.88 0.29 15.29
N VAL A 299 4.62 1.28 15.83
CA VAL A 299 5.68 2.00 15.13
C VAL A 299 6.91 2.18 16.01
N ASP A 300 8.07 1.93 15.45
CA ASP A 300 9.37 2.23 16.07
C ASP A 300 10.22 3.08 15.11
N MET A 301 10.30 4.37 15.37
CA MET A 301 11.04 5.34 14.55
C MET A 301 12.52 5.45 14.87
N GLN A 302 13.04 4.71 15.86
CA GLN A 302 14.43 4.85 16.30
C GLN A 302 15.44 4.68 15.15
N PHE A 303 15.16 3.79 14.18
CA PHE A 303 16.07 3.49 13.07
C PHE A 303 16.12 4.63 12.04
N VAL A 304 14.98 5.26 11.74
CA VAL A 304 14.91 6.45 10.88
C VAL A 304 15.61 7.63 11.56
N GLU A 305 15.33 7.87 12.84
CA GLU A 305 15.97 8.94 13.61
C GLU A 305 17.49 8.75 13.71
N ASN A 306 17.97 7.51 13.90
CA ASN A 306 19.40 7.21 13.94
C ASN A 306 20.07 7.47 12.59
N ALA A 307 19.45 7.07 11.48
CA ALA A 307 19.96 7.31 10.14
C ALA A 307 20.05 8.82 9.84
N GLN A 308 19.05 9.60 10.25
CA GLN A 308 19.03 11.06 10.03
C GLN A 308 20.09 11.81 10.86
N LYS A 309 20.51 11.27 12.02
CA LYS A 309 21.58 11.86 12.84
C LYS A 309 22.99 11.61 12.27
N GLN A 310 23.14 10.66 11.35
CA GLN A 310 24.42 10.28 10.73
C GLN A 310 24.70 11.03 9.42
N ASN A 311 23.69 11.67 8.84
CA ASN A 311 23.77 12.51 7.63
C ASN A 311 23.78 14.00 8.00
#